data_d9fcf2912826dbb94bf0db3fab69b219
#
_entry.id   d9fcf2912826dbb94bf0db3fab69b219
#
_cell.length_a   1.000
_cell.length_b   1.000
_cell.length_c   1.000
_cell.angle_alpha   90.00
_cell.angle_beta   90.00
_cell.angle_gamma   90.00
#
_symmetry.space_group_name_H-M   'P 1'
#
loop_
_entity.id
_entity.type
_entity.pdbx_description
1 polymer ?
#
loop_
_entity_poly.entity_id
_entity_poly.type
_entity_poly.pdbx_seq_one_letter_code
_entity_poly.pdbx_strand_id
1 'polypeptide(L)'
;MAETSRHIVHEIYSDVLFELAEETGQLDEVMSDLQAVARVLRAEPEFLSLLVSPNLNEAEKAAMIRRVFGGKICPLVLDFLCVLARRNRIGSLNGISGRYEDRYDSVRNRKRVVVTLAKEPTEAELEKLKEEIREAVRSEVKLTVKVNPEILGGIVIQKGDRVIDHSVKNILERTVNTILAYGKNRPRPSAPDTKQD
;
A
#
# COMPACT_ATOMS: atom_id res chain seq x y z
N MET A 1 18.01 13.44 -7.94
CA MET A 1 18.89 13.39 -6.74
C MET A 1 18.13 13.52 -5.42
N ALA A 2 17.13 14.41 -5.25
CA ALA A 2 16.41 14.57 -3.98
C ALA A 2 15.52 13.37 -3.59
N GLU A 3 14.93 12.66 -4.54
CA GLU A 3 14.11 11.47 -4.30
C GLU A 3 14.94 10.26 -3.84
N THR A 4 16.07 10.03 -4.49
CA THR A 4 17.00 8.95 -4.09
C THR A 4 17.52 9.13 -2.67
N SER A 5 17.86 10.37 -2.29
CA SER A 5 18.29 10.67 -0.92
C SER A 5 17.17 10.45 0.12
N ARG A 6 15.92 10.73 -0.22
CA ARG A 6 14.78 10.46 0.68
C ARG A 6 14.55 8.97 0.87
N HIS A 7 14.63 8.18 -0.19
CA HIS A 7 14.49 6.72 -0.12
C HIS A 7 15.54 6.09 0.79
N ILE A 8 16.80 6.48 0.66
CA ILE A 8 17.90 6.01 1.51
C ILE A 8 17.63 6.35 2.98
N VAL A 9 17.14 7.56 3.27
CA VAL A 9 16.79 7.96 4.63
C VAL A 9 15.67 7.09 5.18
N HIS A 10 14.60 6.86 4.42
CA HIS A 10 13.50 6.01 4.86
C HIS A 10 13.97 4.59 5.17
N GLU A 11 14.84 4.05 4.35
CA GLU A 11 15.40 2.71 4.50
C GLU A 11 16.27 2.59 5.75
N ILE A 12 17.29 3.46 5.90
CA ILE A 12 18.21 3.42 7.04
C ILE A 12 17.47 3.57 8.37
N TYR A 13 16.57 4.57 8.50
CA TYR A 13 15.86 4.81 9.75
C TYR A 13 14.85 3.70 10.06
N SER A 14 14.21 3.14 9.05
CA SER A 14 13.30 2.00 9.20
C SER A 14 14.05 0.74 9.64
N ASP A 15 15.20 0.46 9.05
CA ASP A 15 16.00 -0.73 9.37
C ASP A 15 16.51 -0.69 10.79
N VAL A 16 17.09 0.45 11.20
CA VAL A 16 17.58 0.62 12.59
C VAL A 16 16.43 0.48 13.60
N LEU A 17 15.27 1.11 13.34
CA LEU A 17 14.12 0.98 14.22
C LEU A 17 13.59 -0.45 14.29
N PHE A 18 13.60 -1.15 13.16
CA PHE A 18 13.17 -2.54 13.09
C PHE A 18 14.09 -3.48 13.87
N GLU A 19 15.40 -3.32 13.73
CA GLU A 19 16.39 -4.10 14.46
C GLU A 19 16.25 -3.90 15.97
N LEU A 20 16.13 -2.64 16.43
CA LEU A 20 15.90 -2.35 17.85
C LEU A 20 14.57 -2.92 18.38
N ALA A 21 13.52 -2.87 17.58
CA ALA A 21 12.22 -3.44 17.93
C ALA A 21 12.25 -4.98 17.96
N GLU A 22 13.04 -5.61 17.10
CA GLU A 22 13.26 -7.05 17.07
C GLU A 22 14.07 -7.52 18.31
N GLU A 23 15.17 -6.83 18.63
CA GLU A 23 15.99 -7.12 19.81
C GLU A 23 15.21 -6.97 21.13
N THR A 24 14.29 -5.99 21.20
CA THR A 24 13.46 -5.76 22.38
C THR A 24 12.15 -6.54 22.39
N GLY A 25 11.85 -7.29 21.31
CA GLY A 25 10.61 -8.05 21.19
C GLY A 25 9.34 -7.19 21.01
N GLN A 26 9.48 -5.93 20.61
CA GLN A 26 8.40 -4.93 20.56
C GLN A 26 7.91 -4.62 19.13
N LEU A 27 8.11 -5.55 18.17
CA LEU A 27 7.76 -5.31 16.76
C LEU A 27 6.30 -4.89 16.57
N ASP A 28 5.36 -5.54 17.27
CA ASP A 28 3.91 -5.28 17.15
C ASP A 28 3.54 -3.93 17.77
N GLU A 29 4.12 -3.61 18.94
CA GLU A 29 3.89 -2.35 19.65
C GLU A 29 4.41 -1.17 18.86
N VAL A 30 5.64 -1.25 18.36
CA VAL A 30 6.26 -0.22 17.51
C VAL A 30 5.45 -0.01 16.23
N MET A 31 4.96 -1.08 15.60
CA MET A 31 4.11 -0.98 14.39
C MET A 31 2.80 -0.23 14.69
N SER A 32 2.13 -0.59 15.78
CA SER A 32 0.88 0.05 16.21
C SER A 32 1.10 1.54 16.50
N ASP A 33 2.17 1.86 17.23
CA ASP A 33 2.49 3.23 17.62
C ASP A 33 2.89 4.10 16.43
N LEU A 34 3.70 3.59 15.50
CA LEU A 34 4.03 4.31 14.27
C LEU A 34 2.77 4.65 13.46
N GLN A 35 1.81 3.71 13.36
CA GLN A 35 0.54 3.96 12.68
C GLN A 35 -0.31 4.99 13.42
N ALA A 36 -0.34 4.95 14.76
CA ALA A 36 -1.06 5.92 15.58
C ALA A 36 -0.48 7.33 15.40
N VAL A 37 0.83 7.47 15.50
CA VAL A 37 1.54 8.76 15.28
C VAL A 37 1.32 9.27 13.87
N ALA A 38 1.43 8.43 12.85
CA ALA A 38 1.21 8.83 11.46
C ALA A 38 -0.24 9.31 11.22
N ARG A 39 -1.23 8.72 11.91
CA ARG A 39 -2.62 9.18 11.87
C ARG A 39 -2.78 10.57 12.49
N VAL A 40 -2.18 10.78 13.66
CA VAL A 40 -2.21 12.08 14.36
C VAL A 40 -1.57 13.18 13.51
N LEU A 41 -0.37 12.94 12.97
CA LEU A 41 0.32 13.93 12.14
C LEU A 41 -0.42 14.24 10.83
N ARG A 42 -1.23 13.32 10.35
CA ARG A 42 -2.06 13.50 9.16
C ARG A 42 -3.35 14.27 9.46
N ALA A 43 -3.90 14.05 10.66
CA ALA A 43 -5.10 14.75 11.13
C ALA A 43 -4.78 16.20 11.52
N GLU A 44 -3.55 16.46 12.01
CA GLU A 44 -3.10 17.74 12.53
C GLU A 44 -1.92 18.31 11.71
N PRO A 45 -2.15 18.78 10.48
CA PRO A 45 -1.08 19.27 9.60
C PRO A 45 -0.35 20.49 10.14
N GLU A 46 -1.01 21.30 10.96
CA GLU A 46 -0.40 22.45 11.64
C GLU A 46 0.68 22.00 12.63
N PHE A 47 0.42 20.94 13.38
CA PHE A 47 1.40 20.35 14.28
C PHE A 47 2.63 19.83 13.54
N LEU A 48 2.42 19.15 12.41
CA LEU A 48 3.54 18.73 11.55
C LEU A 48 4.34 19.92 11.03
N SER A 49 3.65 20.98 10.59
CA SER A 49 4.29 22.22 10.12
C SER A 49 5.16 22.88 11.19
N LEU A 50 4.70 22.90 12.44
CA LEU A 50 5.50 23.38 13.57
C LEU A 50 6.75 22.55 13.78
N LEU A 51 6.64 21.21 13.75
CA LEU A 51 7.78 20.31 13.94
C LEU A 51 8.82 20.40 12.81
N VAL A 52 8.41 20.76 11.60
CA VAL A 52 9.31 20.96 10.44
C VAL A 52 9.88 22.40 10.41
N SER A 53 9.23 23.35 11.10
CA SER A 53 9.61 24.76 11.08
C SER A 53 11.08 24.97 11.50
N PRO A 54 11.84 25.82 10.79
CA PRO A 54 13.19 26.19 11.18
C PRO A 54 13.21 27.13 12.40
N ASN A 55 12.08 27.71 12.78
CA ASN A 55 11.97 28.68 13.87
C ASN A 55 12.06 28.02 15.26
N LEU A 56 11.83 26.72 15.35
CA LEU A 56 11.95 25.95 16.59
C LEU A 56 13.29 25.25 16.66
N ASN A 57 13.94 25.33 17.81
CA ASN A 57 15.16 24.59 18.04
C ASN A 57 14.91 23.10 18.31
N GLU A 58 15.96 22.27 18.26
CA GLU A 58 15.85 20.82 18.39
C GLU A 58 15.25 20.39 19.74
N ALA A 59 15.58 21.12 20.81
CA ALA A 59 15.09 20.82 22.17
C ALA A 59 13.60 21.12 22.31
N GLU A 60 13.12 22.22 21.72
CA GLU A 60 11.71 22.59 21.69
C GLU A 60 10.89 21.57 20.93
N LYS A 61 11.34 21.14 19.75
CA LYS A 61 10.68 20.09 18.96
C LYS A 61 10.57 18.78 19.76
N ALA A 62 11.65 18.35 20.39
CA ALA A 62 11.64 17.15 21.20
C ALA A 62 10.72 17.27 22.43
N ALA A 63 10.68 18.44 23.08
CA ALA A 63 9.78 18.70 24.19
C ALA A 63 8.31 18.65 23.78
N MET A 64 7.97 19.19 22.60
CA MET A 64 6.62 19.12 22.03
C MET A 64 6.20 17.66 21.76
N ILE A 65 7.08 16.85 21.18
CA ILE A 65 6.82 15.43 20.92
C ILE A 65 6.57 14.70 22.23
N ARG A 66 7.43 14.88 23.24
CA ARG A 66 7.25 14.27 24.56
C ARG A 66 5.96 14.70 25.25
N ARG A 67 5.56 15.97 25.09
CA ARG A 67 4.31 16.49 25.66
C ARG A 67 3.08 15.87 25.01
N VAL A 68 3.07 15.63 23.70
CA VAL A 68 1.93 15.11 22.96
C VAL A 68 1.83 13.60 23.06
N PHE A 69 2.93 12.89 22.93
CA PHE A 69 2.98 11.43 22.81
C PHE A 69 3.50 10.72 24.08
N GLY A 70 4.10 11.45 25.03
CA GLY A 70 4.63 10.85 26.25
C GLY A 70 3.58 10.07 27.02
N GLY A 71 3.89 8.84 27.41
CA GLY A 71 2.99 7.91 28.08
C GLY A 71 1.85 7.32 27.23
N LYS A 72 1.79 7.64 25.93
CA LYS A 72 0.79 7.12 24.99
C LYS A 72 1.36 6.14 23.97
N ILE A 73 2.66 6.17 23.78
CA ILE A 73 3.41 5.29 22.88
C ILE A 73 4.61 4.71 23.62
N CYS A 74 5.16 3.63 23.11
CA CYS A 74 6.33 2.99 23.73
C CYS A 74 7.56 3.91 23.73
N PRO A 75 8.45 3.77 24.71
CA PRO A 75 9.65 4.62 24.82
C PRO A 75 10.52 4.60 23.58
N LEU A 76 10.65 3.46 22.91
CA LEU A 76 11.45 3.30 21.70
C LEU A 76 10.95 4.21 20.57
N VAL A 77 9.64 4.24 20.31
CA VAL A 77 9.04 5.11 19.30
C VAL A 77 9.13 6.57 19.69
N LEU A 78 8.93 6.89 20.99
CA LEU A 78 9.05 8.26 21.48
C LEU A 78 10.46 8.83 21.28
N ASP A 79 11.49 8.07 21.62
CA ASP A 79 12.87 8.49 21.43
C ASP A 79 13.24 8.57 19.95
N PHE A 80 12.74 7.64 19.14
CA PHE A 80 12.90 7.67 17.69
C PHE A 80 12.31 8.96 17.08
N LEU A 81 11.09 9.35 17.47
CA LEU A 81 10.48 10.61 17.03
C LEU A 81 11.30 11.83 17.46
N CYS A 82 11.85 11.84 18.68
CA CYS A 82 12.72 12.89 19.14
C CYS A 82 14.01 12.98 18.29
N VAL A 83 14.59 11.86 17.89
CA VAL A 83 15.74 11.81 16.98
C VAL A 83 15.39 12.37 15.61
N LEU A 84 14.24 11.97 15.04
CA LEU A 84 13.77 12.49 13.74
C LEU A 84 13.56 14.00 13.79
N ALA A 85 12.99 14.52 14.87
CA ALA A 85 12.76 15.95 15.04
C ALA A 85 14.08 16.74 15.15
N ARG A 86 15.03 16.25 15.94
CA ARG A 86 16.39 16.84 16.04
C ARG A 86 17.11 16.87 14.71
N ARG A 87 16.91 15.86 13.88
CA ARG A 87 17.52 15.78 12.55
C ARG A 87 16.71 16.46 11.44
N ASN A 88 15.64 17.19 11.81
CA ASN A 88 14.70 17.81 10.84
C ASN A 88 14.12 16.82 9.82
N ARG A 89 13.92 15.57 10.24
CA ARG A 89 13.45 14.46 9.38
C ARG A 89 12.06 13.93 9.74
N ILE A 90 11.35 14.61 10.62
CA ILE A 90 10.01 14.21 11.06
C ILE A 90 9.01 14.14 9.87
N GLY A 91 9.18 14.97 8.85
CA GLY A 91 8.40 14.91 7.62
C GLY A 91 8.59 13.62 6.80
N SER A 92 9.66 12.87 7.08
CA SER A 92 9.90 11.55 6.46
C SER A 92 9.19 10.40 7.17
N LEU A 93 8.50 10.64 8.28
CA LEU A 93 7.90 9.60 9.12
C LEU A 93 6.95 8.68 8.34
N ASN A 94 6.12 9.23 7.43
CA ASN A 94 5.21 8.41 6.62
C ASN A 94 5.97 7.41 5.73
N GLY A 95 7.09 7.83 5.13
CA GLY A 95 7.92 6.95 4.32
C GLY A 95 8.65 5.89 5.16
N ILE A 96 9.16 6.29 6.34
CA ILE A 96 9.81 5.38 7.29
C ILE A 96 8.81 4.34 7.81
N SER A 97 7.61 4.78 8.22
CA SER A 97 6.54 3.91 8.69
C SER A 97 6.11 2.90 7.62
N GLY A 98 6.02 3.35 6.35
CA GLY A 98 5.70 2.45 5.23
C GLY A 98 6.77 1.37 5.01
N ARG A 99 8.06 1.74 5.10
CA ARG A 99 9.16 0.76 5.00
C ARG A 99 9.20 -0.21 6.18
N TYR A 100 8.97 0.29 7.39
CA TYR A 100 8.85 -0.56 8.57
C TYR A 100 7.71 -1.57 8.41
N GLU A 101 6.55 -1.13 7.92
CA GLU A 101 5.41 -2.00 7.63
C GLU A 101 5.73 -3.06 6.57
N ASP A 102 6.43 -2.70 5.50
CA ASP A 102 6.84 -3.67 4.46
C ASP A 102 7.76 -4.76 5.03
N ARG A 103 8.71 -4.38 5.89
CA ARG A 103 9.62 -5.31 6.56
C ARG A 103 8.89 -6.18 7.59
N TYR A 104 8.01 -5.58 8.39
CA TYR A 104 7.16 -6.26 9.35
C TYR A 104 6.27 -7.30 8.68
N ASP A 105 5.59 -6.93 7.59
CA ASP A 105 4.76 -7.85 6.81
C ASP A 105 5.60 -9.01 6.23
N SER A 106 6.84 -8.73 5.81
CA SER A 106 7.76 -9.75 5.29
C SER A 106 8.15 -10.78 6.36
N VAL A 107 8.52 -10.34 7.56
CA VAL A 107 8.90 -11.22 8.69
C VAL A 107 7.71 -12.04 9.18
N ARG A 108 6.53 -11.44 9.24
CA ARG A 108 5.28 -12.13 9.61
C ARG A 108 4.70 -12.98 8.49
N ASN A 109 5.38 -13.07 7.35
CA ASN A 109 4.88 -13.73 6.14
C ASN A 109 3.46 -13.27 5.73
N ARG A 110 3.15 -12.00 5.99
CA ARG A 110 1.91 -11.36 5.56
C ARG A 110 2.02 -10.92 4.11
N LYS A 111 1.03 -11.25 3.31
CA LYS A 111 0.98 -10.81 1.90
C LYS A 111 -0.04 -9.69 1.75
N ARG A 112 0.41 -8.56 1.24
CA ARG A 112 -0.49 -7.45 0.90
C ARG A 112 -1.18 -7.78 -0.43
N VAL A 113 -2.50 -7.81 -0.40
CA VAL A 113 -3.34 -8.04 -1.58
C VAL A 113 -4.30 -6.87 -1.74
N VAL A 114 -4.27 -6.24 -2.89
CA VAL A 114 -5.23 -5.20 -3.26
C VAL A 114 -6.27 -5.82 -4.17
N VAL A 115 -7.53 -5.69 -3.80
CA VAL A 115 -8.66 -6.17 -4.57
C VAL A 115 -9.46 -4.99 -5.07
N THR A 116 -9.69 -4.92 -6.38
CA THR A 116 -10.55 -3.91 -6.97
C THR A 116 -11.88 -4.55 -7.37
N LEU A 117 -12.98 -3.97 -6.89
CA LEU A 117 -14.36 -4.39 -7.13
C LEU A 117 -15.12 -3.27 -7.84
N ALA A 118 -16.17 -3.61 -8.59
CA ALA A 118 -17.01 -2.62 -9.25
C ALA A 118 -17.94 -1.87 -8.28
N LYS A 119 -18.29 -2.51 -7.16
CA LYS A 119 -19.19 -2.00 -6.12
C LYS A 119 -18.57 -2.24 -4.75
N GLU A 120 -19.03 -1.48 -3.77
CA GLU A 120 -18.67 -1.71 -2.38
C GLU A 120 -19.22 -3.07 -1.90
N PRO A 121 -18.37 -3.96 -1.39
CA PRO A 121 -18.81 -5.27 -0.92
C PRO A 121 -19.54 -5.15 0.43
N THR A 122 -20.48 -6.03 0.66
CA THR A 122 -21.07 -6.23 1.99
C THR A 122 -20.03 -6.87 2.94
N GLU A 123 -20.24 -6.76 4.25
CA GLU A 123 -19.34 -7.39 5.23
C GLU A 123 -19.20 -8.90 5.01
N ALA A 124 -20.29 -9.58 4.68
CA ALA A 124 -20.29 -11.03 4.40
C ALA A 124 -19.47 -11.38 3.14
N GLU A 125 -19.60 -10.59 2.08
CA GLU A 125 -18.81 -10.76 0.86
C GLU A 125 -17.32 -10.48 1.10
N LEU A 126 -17.01 -9.49 1.94
CA LEU A 126 -15.64 -9.14 2.30
C LEU A 126 -14.95 -10.27 3.08
N GLU A 127 -15.63 -10.83 4.10
CA GLU A 127 -15.08 -11.94 4.88
C GLU A 127 -14.88 -13.21 4.03
N LYS A 128 -15.84 -13.53 3.17
CA LYS A 128 -15.72 -14.65 2.24
C LYS A 128 -14.54 -14.48 1.28
N LEU A 129 -14.42 -13.28 0.68
CA LEU A 129 -13.32 -12.94 -0.22
C LEU A 129 -11.95 -13.05 0.49
N LYS A 130 -11.88 -12.60 1.73
CA LYS A 130 -10.67 -12.65 2.55
C LYS A 130 -10.23 -14.08 2.82
N GLU A 131 -11.19 -14.98 3.13
CA GLU A 131 -10.90 -16.40 3.36
C GLU A 131 -10.46 -17.10 2.06
N GLU A 132 -11.15 -16.88 0.94
CA GLU A 132 -10.76 -17.44 -0.36
C GLU A 132 -9.34 -17.02 -0.78
N ILE A 133 -8.98 -15.74 -0.56
CA ILE A 133 -7.64 -15.23 -0.87
C ILE A 133 -6.60 -15.82 0.10
N ARG A 134 -6.94 -15.95 1.38
CA ARG A 134 -6.06 -16.54 2.40
C ARG A 134 -5.71 -18.00 2.06
N GLU A 135 -6.70 -18.78 1.66
CA GLU A 135 -6.50 -20.17 1.20
C GLU A 135 -5.62 -20.23 -0.05
N ALA A 136 -5.90 -19.38 -1.03
CA ALA A 136 -5.14 -19.34 -2.30
C ALA A 136 -3.68 -18.90 -2.10
N VAL A 137 -3.43 -17.96 -1.18
CA VAL A 137 -2.09 -17.41 -0.92
C VAL A 137 -1.29 -18.23 0.08
N ARG A 138 -1.96 -19.07 0.88
CA ARG A 138 -1.40 -19.89 1.98
C ARG A 138 -0.54 -19.06 2.95
N SER A 139 -0.98 -17.85 3.26
CA SER A 139 -0.29 -16.90 4.14
C SER A 139 -1.33 -15.98 4.76
N GLU A 140 -0.98 -15.30 5.84
CA GLU A 140 -1.80 -14.19 6.31
C GLU A 140 -1.91 -13.12 5.23
N VAL A 141 -3.12 -12.60 5.01
CA VAL A 141 -3.40 -11.62 3.96
C VAL A 141 -3.87 -10.31 4.57
N LYS A 142 -3.15 -9.23 4.25
CA LYS A 142 -3.63 -7.88 4.47
C LYS A 142 -4.40 -7.44 3.22
N LEU A 143 -5.73 -7.55 3.30
CA LEU A 143 -6.62 -7.20 2.20
C LEU A 143 -6.89 -5.69 2.19
N THR A 144 -6.69 -5.06 1.04
CA THR A 144 -7.14 -3.69 0.78
C THR A 144 -8.14 -3.71 -0.35
N VAL A 145 -9.36 -3.26 -0.08
CA VAL A 145 -10.41 -3.17 -1.10
C VAL A 145 -10.41 -1.78 -1.72
N LYS A 146 -10.44 -1.73 -3.05
CA LYS A 146 -10.68 -0.52 -3.84
C LYS A 146 -11.96 -0.69 -4.63
N VAL A 147 -12.73 0.36 -4.75
CA VAL A 147 -13.93 0.38 -5.58
C VAL A 147 -13.64 1.15 -6.86
N ASN A 148 -13.81 0.51 -8.00
CA ASN A 148 -13.70 1.13 -9.31
C ASN A 148 -14.83 0.65 -10.23
N PRO A 149 -15.88 1.46 -10.46
CA PRO A 149 -16.97 1.10 -11.33
C PRO A 149 -16.59 0.84 -12.79
N GLU A 150 -15.44 1.36 -13.25
CA GLU A 150 -14.98 1.21 -14.64
C GLU A 150 -14.67 -0.24 -15.04
N ILE A 151 -14.45 -1.12 -14.07
CA ILE A 151 -14.26 -2.55 -14.36
C ILE A 151 -15.55 -3.25 -14.76
N LEU A 152 -16.73 -2.56 -14.66
CA LEU A 152 -18.09 -3.00 -14.96
C LEU A 152 -18.60 -4.13 -14.06
N GLY A 153 -17.75 -4.96 -13.52
CA GLY A 153 -18.03 -6.13 -12.66
C GLY A 153 -16.84 -7.05 -12.57
N GLY A 154 -17.01 -8.13 -11.79
CA GLY A 154 -15.92 -9.06 -11.52
C GLY A 154 -14.91 -8.50 -10.52
N ILE A 155 -13.67 -8.97 -10.61
CA ILE A 155 -12.63 -8.72 -9.61
C ILE A 155 -11.26 -8.54 -10.29
N VAL A 156 -10.48 -7.58 -9.79
CA VAL A 156 -9.05 -7.46 -10.12
C VAL A 156 -8.26 -7.64 -8.84
N ILE A 157 -7.34 -8.60 -8.81
CA ILE A 157 -6.51 -8.93 -7.66
C ILE A 157 -5.07 -8.55 -7.98
N GLN A 158 -4.48 -7.71 -7.16
CA GLN A 158 -3.08 -7.33 -7.25
C GLN A 158 -2.31 -7.80 -6.02
N LYS A 159 -1.24 -8.57 -6.24
CA LYS A 159 -0.30 -9.03 -5.22
C LYS A 159 1.11 -8.65 -5.63
N GLY A 160 1.65 -7.60 -5.02
CA GLY A 160 2.93 -7.02 -5.47
C GLY A 160 2.84 -6.58 -6.93
N ASP A 161 3.75 -7.08 -7.77
CA ASP A 161 3.81 -6.77 -9.21
C ASP A 161 2.89 -7.65 -10.07
N ARG A 162 2.25 -8.65 -9.46
CA ARG A 162 1.34 -9.55 -10.20
C ARG A 162 -0.08 -9.04 -10.11
N VAL A 163 -0.73 -8.91 -11.28
CA VAL A 163 -2.13 -8.54 -11.42
C VAL A 163 -2.88 -9.68 -12.10
N ILE A 164 -3.97 -10.10 -11.47
CA ILE A 164 -4.93 -11.07 -12.00
C ILE A 164 -6.21 -10.30 -12.26
N ASP A 165 -6.55 -10.10 -13.52
CA ASP A 165 -7.71 -9.33 -13.94
C ASP A 165 -8.81 -10.26 -14.49
N HIS A 166 -9.86 -10.44 -13.68
CA HIS A 166 -11.09 -11.13 -14.00
C HIS A 166 -12.28 -10.14 -14.08
N SER A 167 -12.01 -8.92 -14.52
CA SER A 167 -13.05 -7.92 -14.75
C SER A 167 -13.90 -8.25 -15.98
N VAL A 168 -15.17 -7.88 -15.92
CA VAL A 168 -16.09 -7.99 -17.07
C VAL A 168 -15.57 -7.16 -18.24
N LYS A 169 -14.98 -6.00 -17.97
CA LYS A 169 -14.35 -5.14 -18.99
C LYS A 169 -13.29 -5.90 -19.78
N ASN A 170 -12.34 -6.54 -19.08
CA ASN A 170 -11.25 -7.29 -19.72
C ASN A 170 -11.77 -8.50 -20.51
N ILE A 171 -12.78 -9.21 -19.99
CA ILE A 171 -13.42 -10.32 -20.69
C ILE A 171 -14.07 -9.84 -21.99
N LEU A 172 -14.80 -8.73 -21.95
CA LEU A 172 -15.42 -8.13 -23.14
C LEU A 172 -14.37 -7.68 -24.16
N GLU A 173 -13.34 -6.98 -23.74
CA GLU A 173 -12.25 -6.52 -24.62
C GLU A 173 -11.56 -7.71 -25.32
N ARG A 174 -11.24 -8.76 -24.58
CA ARG A 174 -10.67 -9.99 -25.16
C ARG A 174 -11.61 -10.67 -26.16
N THR A 175 -12.90 -10.74 -25.83
CA THR A 175 -13.91 -11.34 -26.71
C THR A 175 -14.04 -10.56 -28.01
N VAL A 176 -14.16 -9.23 -27.93
CA VAL A 176 -14.23 -8.35 -29.11
C VAL A 176 -12.96 -8.50 -29.96
N ASN A 177 -11.77 -8.47 -29.38
CA ASN A 177 -10.52 -8.65 -30.10
C ASN A 177 -10.44 -10.02 -30.79
N THR A 178 -10.92 -11.06 -30.15
CA THR A 178 -10.99 -12.40 -30.72
C THR A 178 -11.94 -12.44 -31.94
N ILE A 179 -13.12 -11.86 -31.82
CA ILE A 179 -14.11 -11.79 -32.94
C ILE A 179 -13.51 -11.00 -34.11
N LEU A 180 -12.86 -9.86 -33.84
CA LEU A 180 -12.25 -9.06 -34.89
C LEU A 180 -11.10 -9.79 -35.59
N ALA A 181 -10.32 -10.58 -34.86
CA ALA A 181 -9.25 -11.41 -35.42
C ALA A 181 -9.82 -12.51 -36.33
N TYR A 182 -10.91 -13.17 -35.91
CA TYR A 182 -11.61 -14.16 -36.77
C TYR A 182 -12.24 -13.52 -38.01
N GLY A 183 -12.77 -12.31 -37.90
CA GLY A 183 -13.35 -11.58 -39.05
C GLY A 183 -12.31 -11.20 -40.10
N LYS A 184 -11.08 -10.88 -39.71
CA LYS A 184 -9.96 -10.55 -40.61
C LYS A 184 -9.41 -11.76 -41.39
N ASN A 185 -9.52 -12.96 -40.80
CA ASN A 185 -8.98 -14.21 -41.39
C ASN A 185 -10.01 -15.01 -42.20
N ARG A 186 -11.21 -14.47 -42.44
CA ARG A 186 -12.19 -15.14 -43.30
C ARG A 186 -11.75 -15.01 -44.78
N PRO A 187 -11.46 -16.12 -45.50
CA PRO A 187 -11.19 -16.04 -46.93
C PRO A 187 -12.45 -15.45 -47.62
N ARG A 188 -12.25 -14.43 -48.47
CA ARG A 188 -13.34 -13.90 -49.28
C ARG A 188 -13.92 -15.04 -50.11
N PRO A 189 -15.23 -15.26 -50.13
CA PRO A 189 -15.81 -16.24 -51.03
C PRO A 189 -15.42 -15.85 -52.46
N SER A 190 -14.79 -16.76 -53.15
CA SER A 190 -14.51 -16.62 -54.59
C SER A 190 -15.82 -16.32 -55.33
N ALA A 191 -15.82 -15.26 -56.13
CA ALA A 191 -16.96 -14.93 -56.99
C ALA A 191 -17.24 -16.13 -57.89
N PRO A 192 -18.54 -16.46 -58.18
CA PRO A 192 -18.86 -17.53 -59.07
C PRO A 192 -18.39 -17.18 -60.48
N ASP A 193 -17.61 -18.07 -61.08
CA ASP A 193 -17.22 -18.01 -62.50
C ASP A 193 -18.49 -17.95 -63.36
N THR A 194 -18.79 -16.81 -63.89
CA THR A 194 -19.83 -16.65 -64.94
C THR A 194 -19.19 -17.14 -66.22
N LYS A 195 -19.34 -18.42 -66.52
CA LYS A 195 -19.16 -18.92 -67.89
C LYS A 195 -20.31 -18.37 -68.75
N GLN A 196 -19.91 -17.50 -69.66
CA GLN A 196 -20.77 -17.17 -70.85
C GLN A 196 -20.53 -18.24 -71.88
N ASP A 197 -21.64 -18.91 -72.24
CA ASP A 197 -21.81 -19.51 -73.53
C ASP A 197 -22.33 -18.48 -74.54
#